data_db956271ea17ca651dbc34db6a9b66bc
#
_entry.id   db956271ea17ca651dbc34db6a9b66bc
#
_cell.length_a   1.000
_cell.length_b   1.000
_cell.length_c   1.000
_cell.angle_alpha   90.00
_cell.angle_beta   90.00
_cell.angle_gamma   90.00
#
_symmetry.space_group_name_H-M   'P 1'
#
loop_
_entity.id
_entity.type
_entity.pdbx_description
1 polymer ?
#
loop_
_entity_poly.entity_id
_entity_poly.type
_entity_poly.pdbx_seq_one_letter_code
_entity_poly.pdbx_strand_id
1 'polypeptide(L)'
;MSRAELEGAIRQVPDFPAPGILFFDILPLLKDPKHFSNLTKELSAFANVIDVVAGIEARGLILGSAVALELGKGFVPLRKKGKLPGATFEESYGLEYGNDTLEIQEGVLNRGDRVLLIDDVLATGGTLIAGVKLIHQCGAVVESVAVALEINELPGRDKFVEAFPDISLNSIFIK
;
A
#
# COMPACT_ATOMS: atom_id res chain seq x y z
N MET A 1 -22.17 7.49 -0.64
CA MET A 1 -21.16 8.56 -0.46
C MET A 1 -20.40 8.67 -1.77
N SER A 2 -20.21 9.87 -2.26
CA SER A 2 -19.45 10.07 -3.51
C SER A 2 -17.94 10.06 -3.26
N ARG A 3 -17.15 9.75 -4.30
CA ARG A 3 -15.68 9.85 -4.22
C ARG A 3 -15.23 11.29 -3.88
N ALA A 4 -15.94 12.31 -4.36
CA ALA A 4 -15.66 13.72 -4.04
C ALA A 4 -15.84 14.04 -2.53
N GLU A 5 -16.81 13.42 -1.86
CA GLU A 5 -16.98 13.58 -0.40
C GLU A 5 -15.82 12.95 0.38
N LEU A 6 -15.36 11.77 -0.05
CA LEU A 6 -14.15 11.14 0.53
C LEU A 6 -12.92 12.01 0.30
N GLU A 7 -12.74 12.50 -0.91
CA GLU A 7 -11.59 13.35 -1.28
C GLU A 7 -11.56 14.65 -0.46
N GLY A 8 -12.73 15.27 -0.22
CA GLY A 8 -12.87 16.47 0.60
C GLY A 8 -12.51 16.28 2.08
N ALA A 9 -12.48 15.05 2.57
CA ALA A 9 -12.08 14.72 3.95
C ALA A 9 -10.56 14.48 4.11
N ILE A 10 -9.79 14.45 3.01
CA ILE A 10 -8.32 14.39 3.06
C ILE A 10 -7.80 15.74 3.56
N ARG A 11 -7.07 15.72 4.68
CA ARG A 11 -6.49 16.92 5.26
C ARG A 11 -5.17 17.28 4.57
N GLN A 12 -5.03 18.53 4.19
CA GLN A 12 -3.77 19.08 3.66
C GLN A 12 -2.96 19.70 4.81
N VAL A 13 -1.69 19.31 4.92
CA VAL A 13 -0.76 19.82 5.93
C VAL A 13 0.44 20.42 5.19
N PRO A 14 0.53 21.75 5.08
CA PRO A 14 1.68 22.38 4.44
C PRO A 14 2.95 22.22 5.30
N ASP A 15 4.09 22.26 4.64
CA ASP A 15 5.42 22.25 5.25
C ASP A 15 5.68 21.02 6.16
N PHE A 16 5.19 19.86 5.78
CA PHE A 16 5.42 18.58 6.48
C PHE A 16 5.87 17.47 5.51
N PRO A 17 6.90 16.66 5.84
CA PRO A 17 7.79 16.73 7.02
C PRO A 17 8.86 17.84 6.95
N ALA A 18 8.94 18.57 5.83
CA ALA A 18 9.90 19.63 5.62
C ALA A 18 9.25 20.83 4.92
N PRO A 19 9.82 22.05 5.03
CA PRO A 19 9.33 23.22 4.32
C PRO A 19 9.18 23.00 2.81
N GLY A 20 8.05 23.44 2.24
CA GLY A 20 7.72 23.31 0.83
C GLY A 20 7.03 22.01 0.44
N ILE A 21 6.89 21.04 1.36
CA ILE A 21 6.18 19.77 1.11
C ILE A 21 4.72 19.92 1.57
N LEU A 22 3.79 19.61 0.68
CA LEU A 22 2.37 19.48 1.02
C LEU A 22 2.04 18.02 1.31
N PHE A 23 1.74 17.73 2.58
CA PHE A 23 1.37 16.39 3.02
C PHE A 23 -0.14 16.19 2.98
N PHE A 24 -0.59 15.08 2.42
CA PHE A 24 -1.99 14.67 2.39
C PHE A 24 -2.25 13.61 3.46
N ASP A 25 -2.98 14.01 4.49
CA ASP A 25 -3.29 13.17 5.65
C ASP A 25 -4.65 12.51 5.50
N ILE A 26 -4.65 11.18 5.45
CA ILE A 26 -5.86 10.35 5.36
C ILE A 26 -6.46 9.98 6.72
N LEU A 27 -5.84 10.33 7.84
CA LEU A 27 -6.36 9.98 9.18
C LEU A 27 -7.79 10.46 9.44
N PRO A 28 -8.24 11.63 8.94
CA PRO A 28 -9.64 12.02 9.04
C PRO A 28 -10.60 11.02 8.37
N LEU A 29 -10.19 10.38 7.25
CA LEU A 29 -10.98 9.33 6.60
C LEU A 29 -11.10 8.09 7.49
N LEU A 30 -10.01 7.70 8.16
CA LEU A 30 -10.00 6.52 9.04
C LEU A 30 -10.78 6.74 10.33
N LYS A 31 -10.87 7.99 10.82
CA LYS A 31 -11.61 8.34 12.03
C LYS A 31 -13.13 8.24 11.83
N ASP A 32 -13.63 8.63 10.67
CA ASP A 32 -15.06 8.58 10.38
C ASP A 32 -15.45 7.18 9.89
N PRO A 33 -16.40 6.50 10.54
CA PRO A 33 -16.75 5.12 10.20
C PRO A 33 -17.36 4.97 8.79
N LYS A 34 -18.06 6.01 8.29
CA LYS A 34 -18.63 5.98 6.94
C LYS A 34 -17.54 6.18 5.88
N HIS A 35 -16.64 7.14 6.11
CA HIS A 35 -15.50 7.38 5.22
C HIS A 35 -14.60 6.15 5.16
N PHE A 36 -14.25 5.56 6.31
CA PHE A 36 -13.39 4.39 6.37
C PHE A 36 -14.02 3.18 5.66
N SER A 37 -15.32 2.91 5.91
CA SER A 37 -16.03 1.82 5.21
C SER A 37 -16.06 2.03 3.70
N ASN A 38 -16.30 3.26 3.22
CA ASN A 38 -16.33 3.53 1.78
C ASN A 38 -14.93 3.44 1.15
N LEU A 39 -13.90 3.97 1.81
CA LEU A 39 -12.50 3.84 1.37
C LEU A 39 -12.10 2.36 1.26
N THR A 40 -12.48 1.55 2.25
CA THR A 40 -12.22 0.10 2.24
C THR A 40 -12.89 -0.56 1.03
N LYS A 41 -14.15 -0.24 0.73
CA LYS A 41 -14.88 -0.78 -0.43
C LYS A 41 -14.25 -0.36 -1.77
N GLU A 42 -13.84 0.91 -1.89
CA GLU A 42 -13.16 1.39 -3.09
C GLU A 42 -11.83 0.64 -3.32
N LEU A 43 -11.03 0.42 -2.26
CA LEU A 43 -9.81 -0.38 -2.36
C LEU A 43 -10.10 -1.86 -2.68
N SER A 44 -11.15 -2.42 -2.08
CA SER A 44 -11.57 -3.81 -2.31
C SER A 44 -12.03 -4.06 -3.76
N ALA A 45 -12.52 -3.04 -4.44
CA ALA A 45 -12.96 -3.14 -5.83
C ALA A 45 -11.80 -3.43 -6.81
N PHE A 46 -10.55 -3.22 -6.42
CA PHE A 46 -9.37 -3.57 -7.22
C PHE A 46 -8.91 -5.02 -7.03
N ALA A 47 -9.58 -5.78 -6.16
CA ALA A 47 -9.36 -7.21 -6.00
C ALA A 47 -10.07 -7.97 -7.12
N ASN A 48 -9.31 -8.60 -8.02
CA ASN A 48 -9.86 -9.55 -8.97
C ASN A 48 -9.98 -10.95 -8.31
N VAL A 49 -9.12 -11.88 -8.69
CA VAL A 49 -9.07 -13.22 -8.11
C VAL A 49 -7.86 -13.31 -7.20
N ILE A 50 -8.05 -13.03 -5.92
CA ILE A 50 -6.99 -13.04 -4.90
C ILE A 50 -7.21 -14.11 -3.84
N ASP A 51 -6.13 -14.53 -3.22
CA ASP A 51 -6.13 -15.50 -2.11
C ASP A 51 -5.90 -14.80 -0.77
N VAL A 52 -5.09 -13.72 -0.76
CA VAL A 52 -4.68 -12.99 0.45
C VAL A 52 -4.46 -11.51 0.15
N VAL A 53 -4.60 -10.67 1.16
CA VAL A 53 -4.25 -9.24 1.12
C VAL A 53 -2.96 -9.01 1.89
N ALA A 54 -2.04 -8.24 1.32
CA ALA A 54 -0.84 -7.77 2.01
C ALA A 54 -0.91 -6.26 2.22
N GLY A 55 -0.40 -5.77 3.34
CA GLY A 55 -0.37 -4.34 3.65
C GLY A 55 1.00 -3.87 4.11
N ILE A 56 1.41 -2.68 3.68
CA ILE A 56 2.73 -2.12 4.01
C ILE A 56 2.65 -1.20 5.22
N GLU A 57 3.60 -1.33 6.14
CA GLU A 57 3.72 -0.45 7.30
C GLU A 57 3.98 1.01 6.87
N ALA A 58 3.27 2.01 7.44
CA ALA A 58 2.42 1.91 8.62
C ALA A 58 0.92 1.89 8.28
N ARG A 59 0.43 2.80 7.44
CA ARG A 59 -1.02 2.98 7.19
C ARG A 59 -1.60 1.91 6.26
N GLY A 60 -0.77 1.32 5.40
CA GLY A 60 -1.16 0.17 4.60
C GLY A 60 -1.56 -1.05 5.44
N LEU A 61 -1.05 -1.19 6.69
CA LEU A 61 -1.51 -2.23 7.62
C LEU A 61 -2.98 -2.03 8.03
N ILE A 62 -3.38 -0.78 8.28
CA ILE A 62 -4.76 -0.45 8.67
C ILE A 62 -5.71 -0.71 7.50
N LEU A 63 -5.37 -0.15 6.34
CA LEU A 63 -6.18 -0.29 5.12
C LEU A 63 -6.25 -1.74 4.63
N GLY A 64 -5.11 -2.42 4.58
CA GLY A 64 -5.02 -3.81 4.12
C GLY A 64 -5.79 -4.77 5.02
N SER A 65 -5.73 -4.61 6.35
CA SER A 65 -6.52 -5.44 7.27
C SER A 65 -8.03 -5.21 7.11
N ALA A 66 -8.45 -3.96 6.90
CA ALA A 66 -9.86 -3.65 6.64
C ALA A 66 -10.34 -4.25 5.31
N VAL A 67 -9.52 -4.14 4.24
CA VAL A 67 -9.80 -4.74 2.93
C VAL A 67 -9.86 -6.27 3.02
N ALA A 68 -8.96 -6.90 3.77
CA ALA A 68 -8.97 -8.35 3.97
C ALA A 68 -10.27 -8.83 4.63
N LEU A 69 -10.74 -8.12 5.66
CA LEU A 69 -12.02 -8.40 6.31
C LEU A 69 -13.21 -8.19 5.38
N GLU A 70 -13.25 -7.11 4.61
CA GLU A 70 -14.31 -6.81 3.64
C GLU A 70 -14.41 -7.92 2.57
N LEU A 71 -13.27 -8.46 2.13
CA LEU A 71 -13.20 -9.52 1.12
C LEU A 71 -13.28 -10.94 1.70
N GLY A 72 -13.31 -11.12 3.02
CA GLY A 72 -13.26 -12.43 3.67
C GLY A 72 -11.96 -13.18 3.39
N LYS A 73 -10.82 -12.47 3.31
CA LYS A 73 -9.49 -13.01 3.01
C LYS A 73 -8.56 -12.91 4.22
N GLY A 74 -7.45 -13.66 4.18
CA GLY A 74 -6.35 -13.51 5.12
C GLY A 74 -5.57 -12.21 4.89
N PHE A 75 -4.78 -11.81 5.89
CA PHE A 75 -3.94 -10.62 5.85
C PHE A 75 -2.48 -10.93 6.20
N VAL A 76 -1.55 -10.37 5.44
CA VAL A 76 -0.10 -10.48 5.65
C VAL A 76 0.52 -9.09 5.77
N PRO A 77 1.21 -8.77 6.89
CA PRO A 77 1.89 -7.50 7.04
C PRO A 77 3.28 -7.51 6.41
N LEU A 78 3.62 -6.46 5.65
CA LEU A 78 4.98 -6.10 5.32
C LEU A 78 5.44 -5.01 6.29
N ARG A 79 6.52 -5.27 7.03
CA ARG A 79 6.94 -4.42 8.15
C ARG A 79 8.31 -3.79 7.92
N LYS A 80 8.58 -2.72 8.63
CA LYS A 80 9.94 -2.15 8.74
C LYS A 80 10.87 -3.13 9.44
N LYS A 81 12.16 -3.11 9.08
CA LYS A 81 13.18 -4.02 9.60
C LYS A 81 13.15 -4.13 11.13
N GLY A 82 13.25 -5.38 11.61
CA GLY A 82 13.28 -5.73 13.04
C GLY A 82 11.92 -5.70 13.73
N LYS A 83 10.81 -5.68 12.97
CA LYS A 83 9.44 -5.68 13.53
C LYS A 83 8.74 -7.02 13.43
N LEU A 84 9.32 -7.99 12.71
CA LEU A 84 8.77 -9.34 12.56
C LEU A 84 9.61 -10.36 13.33
N PRO A 85 8.99 -11.37 13.97
CA PRO A 85 9.71 -12.46 14.61
C PRO A 85 10.13 -13.52 13.60
N GLY A 86 11.18 -14.28 13.92
CA GLY A 86 11.64 -15.42 13.12
C GLY A 86 12.43 -15.02 11.88
N ALA A 87 12.50 -15.94 10.90
CA ALA A 87 13.18 -15.71 9.65
C ALA A 87 12.32 -14.82 8.72
N THR A 88 12.98 -13.89 8.04
CA THR A 88 12.34 -12.92 7.15
C THR A 88 13.10 -12.78 5.84
N PHE A 89 12.38 -12.50 4.75
CA PHE A 89 12.96 -11.89 3.56
C PHE A 89 13.03 -10.39 3.75
N GLU A 90 14.10 -9.76 3.27
CA GLU A 90 14.34 -8.33 3.37
C GLU A 90 14.51 -7.70 1.99
N GLU A 91 13.97 -6.50 1.80
CA GLU A 91 14.19 -5.69 0.60
C GLU A 91 14.43 -4.23 0.99
N SER A 92 15.57 -3.69 0.58
CA SER A 92 15.94 -2.29 0.82
C SER A 92 15.52 -1.41 -0.35
N TYR A 93 15.03 -0.21 -0.05
CA TYR A 93 14.61 0.77 -1.05
C TYR A 93 15.07 2.17 -0.68
N GLY A 94 15.33 2.98 -1.71
CA GLY A 94 15.76 4.37 -1.53
C GLY A 94 14.60 5.26 -1.12
N LEU A 95 14.86 6.13 -0.14
CA LEU A 95 14.05 7.29 0.19
C LEU A 95 14.73 8.54 -0.39
N GLU A 96 14.05 9.70 -0.38
CA GLU A 96 14.69 10.98 -0.72
C GLU A 96 15.92 11.27 0.16
N TYR A 97 15.89 10.77 1.40
CA TYR A 97 17.00 10.93 2.39
C TYR A 97 17.32 9.59 3.04
N GLY A 98 18.11 8.75 2.36
CA GLY A 98 18.59 7.48 2.90
C GLY A 98 17.91 6.24 2.30
N ASN A 99 18.15 5.10 2.95
CA ASN A 99 17.53 3.83 2.59
C ASN A 99 16.67 3.33 3.75
N ASP A 100 15.58 2.68 3.43
CA ASP A 100 14.75 1.95 4.39
C ASP A 100 14.63 0.49 3.94
N THR A 101 14.21 -0.38 4.83
CA THR A 101 14.11 -1.83 4.56
C THR A 101 12.75 -2.34 5.02
N LEU A 102 12.07 -3.05 4.13
CA LEU A 102 10.88 -3.83 4.46
C LEU A 102 11.24 -5.30 4.66
N GLU A 103 10.44 -5.96 5.47
CA GLU A 103 10.51 -7.38 5.76
C GLU A 103 9.15 -8.04 5.54
N ILE A 104 9.19 -9.30 5.12
CA ILE A 104 8.06 -10.23 5.16
C ILE A 104 8.53 -11.53 5.82
N GLN A 105 7.68 -12.15 6.65
CA GLN A 105 8.01 -13.39 7.34
C GLN A 105 8.11 -14.55 6.35
N GLU A 106 9.15 -15.38 6.45
CA GLU A 106 9.26 -16.58 5.65
C GLU A 106 8.11 -17.55 5.94
N GLY A 107 7.58 -18.18 4.90
CA GLY A 107 6.50 -19.17 5.01
C GLY A 107 5.12 -18.61 5.33
N VAL A 108 4.94 -17.27 5.40
CA VAL A 108 3.63 -16.65 5.63
C VAL A 108 2.73 -16.67 4.40
N LEU A 109 3.32 -16.71 3.21
CA LEU A 109 2.66 -16.89 1.93
C LEU A 109 3.02 -18.26 1.35
N ASN A 110 2.07 -18.90 0.67
CA ASN A 110 2.32 -20.10 -0.08
C ASN A 110 2.76 -19.76 -1.51
N ARG A 111 3.50 -20.68 -2.11
CA ARG A 111 3.87 -20.55 -3.52
C ARG A 111 2.62 -20.52 -4.40
N GLY A 112 2.52 -19.46 -5.22
CA GLY A 112 1.40 -19.25 -6.13
C GLY A 112 0.20 -18.53 -5.52
N ASP A 113 0.22 -18.15 -4.23
CA ASP A 113 -0.80 -17.29 -3.65
C ASP A 113 -0.90 -15.99 -4.45
N ARG A 114 -2.11 -15.58 -4.80
CA ARG A 114 -2.39 -14.32 -5.50
C ARG A 114 -2.67 -13.22 -4.49
N VAL A 115 -1.86 -12.20 -4.51
CA VAL A 115 -1.82 -11.16 -3.49
C VAL A 115 -2.36 -9.84 -4.04
N LEU A 116 -3.29 -9.20 -3.30
CA LEU A 116 -3.57 -7.77 -3.42
C LEU A 116 -2.66 -7.02 -2.44
N LEU A 117 -1.76 -6.19 -2.96
CA LEU A 117 -0.88 -5.35 -2.14
C LEU A 117 -1.51 -3.99 -1.90
N ILE A 118 -1.63 -3.59 -0.63
CA ILE A 118 -2.24 -2.33 -0.19
C ILE A 118 -1.21 -1.43 0.48
N ASP A 119 -1.20 -0.15 0.09
CA ASP A 119 -0.56 0.91 0.84
C ASP A 119 -1.47 2.16 0.88
N ASP A 120 -1.09 3.18 1.64
CA ASP A 120 -1.86 4.41 1.70
C ASP A 120 -1.48 5.40 0.60
N VAL A 121 -0.19 5.48 0.24
CA VAL A 121 0.29 6.48 -0.72
C VAL A 121 1.31 5.92 -1.71
N LEU A 122 1.13 6.27 -2.97
CA LEU A 122 2.15 6.18 -4.00
C LEU A 122 2.83 7.54 -4.13
N ALA A 123 4.07 7.64 -3.66
CA ALA A 123 4.90 8.82 -3.79
C ALA A 123 6.06 8.56 -4.78
N THR A 124 7.21 8.10 -4.30
CA THR A 124 8.38 7.80 -5.15
C THR A 124 8.37 6.38 -5.76
N GLY A 125 7.46 5.52 -5.32
CA GLY A 125 7.28 4.14 -5.79
C GLY A 125 8.18 3.10 -5.13
N GLY A 126 9.24 3.51 -4.44
CA GLY A 126 10.22 2.58 -3.86
C GLY A 126 9.63 1.56 -2.90
N THR A 127 8.73 1.99 -2.01
CA THR A 127 8.06 1.13 -1.02
C THR A 127 7.21 0.04 -1.68
N LEU A 128 6.40 0.41 -2.68
CA LEU A 128 5.56 -0.54 -3.41
C LEU A 128 6.41 -1.55 -4.20
N ILE A 129 7.47 -1.08 -4.86
CA ILE A 129 8.42 -1.94 -5.60
C ILE A 129 9.07 -2.94 -4.65
N ALA A 130 9.52 -2.50 -3.47
CA ALA A 130 10.07 -3.39 -2.44
C ALA A 130 9.03 -4.42 -1.97
N GLY A 131 7.79 -3.99 -1.74
CA GLY A 131 6.69 -4.88 -1.35
C GLY A 131 6.42 -5.98 -2.38
N VAL A 132 6.37 -5.63 -3.67
CA VAL A 132 6.19 -6.62 -4.76
C VAL A 132 7.34 -7.63 -4.78
N LYS A 133 8.59 -7.16 -4.68
CA LYS A 133 9.76 -8.05 -4.66
C LYS A 133 9.73 -9.02 -3.48
N LEU A 134 9.35 -8.57 -2.29
CA LEU A 134 9.22 -9.44 -1.11
C LEU A 134 8.18 -10.53 -1.30
N ILE A 135 7.03 -10.19 -1.86
CA ILE A 135 5.97 -11.17 -2.18
C ILE A 135 6.47 -12.19 -3.19
N HIS A 136 7.22 -11.75 -4.22
CA HIS A 136 7.84 -12.65 -5.20
C HIS A 136 8.92 -13.54 -4.57
N GLN A 137 9.69 -13.06 -3.59
CA GLN A 137 10.67 -13.88 -2.86
C GLN A 137 9.99 -15.01 -2.09
N CYS A 138 8.76 -14.82 -1.62
CA CYS A 138 7.94 -15.89 -1.03
C CYS A 138 7.41 -16.91 -2.07
N GLY A 139 7.60 -16.67 -3.37
CA GLY A 139 7.04 -17.47 -4.45
C GLY A 139 5.57 -17.21 -4.75
N ALA A 140 4.99 -16.19 -4.17
CA ALA A 140 3.64 -15.70 -4.43
C ALA A 140 3.60 -14.72 -5.62
N VAL A 141 2.42 -14.37 -6.10
CA VAL A 141 2.19 -13.49 -7.25
C VAL A 141 1.41 -12.25 -6.80
N VAL A 142 1.86 -11.07 -7.16
CA VAL A 142 1.07 -9.84 -6.96
C VAL A 142 0.10 -9.69 -8.13
N GLU A 143 -1.19 -9.87 -7.85
CA GLU A 143 -2.27 -9.73 -8.83
C GLU A 143 -2.58 -8.27 -9.13
N SER A 144 -2.59 -7.44 -8.10
CA SER A 144 -2.77 -6.01 -8.22
C SER A 144 -2.21 -5.26 -7.02
N VAL A 145 -1.96 -3.97 -7.22
CA VAL A 145 -1.57 -3.02 -6.17
C VAL A 145 -2.64 -1.94 -6.09
N ALA A 146 -3.05 -1.57 -4.87
CA ALA A 146 -3.98 -0.47 -4.67
C ALA A 146 -3.52 0.46 -3.55
N VAL A 147 -3.63 1.76 -3.80
CA VAL A 147 -3.33 2.82 -2.86
C VAL A 147 -4.50 3.79 -2.72
N ALA A 148 -4.65 4.39 -1.54
CA ALA A 148 -5.66 5.40 -1.33
C ALA A 148 -5.30 6.68 -2.12
N LEU A 149 -4.04 7.06 -2.13
CA LEU A 149 -3.56 8.32 -2.68
C LEU A 149 -2.34 8.13 -3.60
N GLU A 150 -2.29 8.89 -4.67
CA GLU A 150 -1.12 9.03 -5.54
C GLU A 150 -0.71 10.49 -5.64
N ILE A 151 0.58 10.76 -5.52
CA ILE A 151 1.17 12.10 -5.71
C ILE A 151 1.67 12.18 -7.15
N ASN A 152 0.88 12.83 -8.01
CA ASN A 152 1.12 12.84 -9.45
C ASN A 152 2.39 13.60 -9.87
N GLU A 153 2.86 14.53 -9.03
CA GLU A 153 4.09 15.29 -9.27
C GLU A 153 5.37 14.45 -9.09
N LEU A 154 5.24 13.26 -8.49
CA LEU A 154 6.37 12.37 -8.21
C LEU A 154 6.40 11.19 -9.22
N PRO A 155 7.60 10.66 -9.51
CA PRO A 155 7.79 9.65 -10.55
C PRO A 155 7.39 8.22 -10.12
N GLY A 156 6.58 8.07 -9.07
CA GLY A 156 6.30 6.76 -8.48
C GLY A 156 5.60 5.80 -9.41
N ARG A 157 4.59 6.28 -10.16
CA ARG A 157 3.86 5.45 -11.12
C ARG A 157 4.76 4.98 -12.26
N ASP A 158 5.53 5.89 -12.84
CA ASP A 158 6.41 5.55 -13.96
C ASP A 158 7.45 4.50 -13.56
N LYS A 159 8.09 4.70 -12.39
CA LYS A 159 9.05 3.73 -11.84
C LYS A 159 8.42 2.36 -11.55
N PHE A 160 7.19 2.36 -11.03
CA PHE A 160 6.49 1.11 -10.73
C PHE A 160 6.15 0.36 -12.02
N VAL A 161 5.58 1.04 -13.03
CA VAL A 161 5.21 0.45 -14.32
C VAL A 161 6.44 -0.02 -15.08
N GLU A 162 7.56 0.71 -15.02
CA GLU A 162 8.83 0.27 -15.59
C GLU A 162 9.34 -1.04 -14.94
N ALA A 163 9.23 -1.14 -13.60
CA ALA A 163 9.68 -2.33 -12.87
C ALA A 163 8.72 -3.54 -13.04
N PHE A 164 7.42 -3.28 -13.14
CA PHE A 164 6.37 -4.31 -13.16
C PHE A 164 5.26 -3.94 -14.16
N PRO A 165 5.50 -4.03 -15.47
CA PRO A 165 4.54 -3.60 -16.50
C PRO A 165 3.24 -4.42 -16.52
N ASP A 166 3.29 -5.65 -16.02
CA ASP A 166 2.15 -6.58 -16.03
C ASP A 166 1.30 -6.49 -14.74
N ILE A 167 1.73 -5.72 -13.73
CA ILE A 167 0.99 -5.58 -12.46
C ILE A 167 0.12 -4.32 -12.50
N SER A 168 -1.17 -4.48 -12.30
CA SER A 168 -2.11 -3.36 -12.22
C SER A 168 -1.84 -2.51 -10.98
N LEU A 169 -1.58 -1.20 -11.18
CA LEU A 169 -1.41 -0.21 -10.12
C LEU A 169 -2.60 0.76 -10.11
N ASN A 170 -3.34 0.75 -9.02
CA ASN A 170 -4.61 1.45 -8.87
C ASN A 170 -4.54 2.49 -7.75
N SER A 171 -5.07 3.69 -8.01
CA SER A 171 -5.13 4.78 -7.04
C SER A 171 -6.57 5.29 -6.95
N ILE A 172 -7.07 5.54 -5.72
CA ILE A 172 -8.41 6.10 -5.55
C ILE A 172 -8.39 7.60 -5.82
N PHE A 173 -7.43 8.31 -5.21
CA PHE A 173 -7.26 9.76 -5.38
C PHE A 173 -5.89 10.06 -6.02
N ILE A 174 -5.86 11.06 -6.89
CA ILE A 174 -4.64 11.58 -7.51
C ILE A 174 -4.52 13.06 -7.14
N LYS A 175 -3.38 13.47 -6.61
CA LYS A 175 -3.08 14.83 -6.14
C LYS A 175 -1.80 15.35 -6.79
#